data_adad40ae7b32d92087606cd0cb7f3e8c
#
_entry.id   adad40ae7b32d92087606cd0cb7f3e8c
#
_cell.length_a   1.000
_cell.length_b   1.000
_cell.length_c   1.000
_cell.angle_alpha   90.00
_cell.angle_beta   90.00
_cell.angle_gamma   90.00
#
_symmetry.space_group_name_H-M   'P 1'
#
loop_
_entity.id
_entity.type
_entity.pdbx_description
1 polymer ?
#
loop_
_entity_poly.entity_id
_entity_poly.type
_entity_poly.pdbx_seq_one_letter_code
_entity_poly.pdbx_strand_id
1 'polypeptide(L)'
;MTTWDYDGPILEIENLSISFFTRAGEIPAVMDFSCTVQPGEAMGLVGESGCGKSTVALGVMQDLGVNGRIVGGSIKFKGRELNLMSQAELRQLRGSQIAMIYQEPMASLNPAMKIGKQLAEVPMIHEGATLEEGLQLAREMISSVRLPDPDRILKSYPHQLSGGQQQRIVIAMALMSKPSLLILDEPTTALDVTVEAGIVDLVKDLGKTLGTSMLFISHNLGLVMDTCDRLCVMYSGEAVETRAITDVLDKMRPPYTQALFRSIPLPGADKNAHPLVAIPGNFPLPHERPRGCNFGPRCNYFEEGRCNARDIPMGTVPHGERHES
;
A
#
# COMPACT_ATOMS: atom_id res chain seq x y z
N MET A 1 27.57 -1.12 -0.19
CA MET A 1 26.39 -1.78 -0.76
C MET A 1 26.40 -1.56 -2.25
N THR A 2 26.40 -2.62 -3.05
CA THR A 2 26.35 -2.53 -4.50
C THR A 2 25.02 -1.90 -4.92
N THR A 3 25.07 -0.72 -5.52
CA THR A 3 23.98 -0.14 -6.28
C THR A 3 23.67 -1.13 -7.41
N TRP A 4 22.51 -1.77 -7.34
CA TRP A 4 22.05 -2.63 -8.41
C TRP A 4 21.57 -1.70 -9.52
N ASP A 5 22.33 -1.61 -10.60
CA ASP A 5 21.85 -1.00 -11.86
C ASP A 5 20.78 -1.93 -12.43
N TYR A 6 19.54 -1.65 -12.08
CA TYR A 6 18.35 -2.34 -12.57
C TYR A 6 17.39 -1.32 -13.16
N ASP A 7 17.17 -1.42 -14.47
CA ASP A 7 16.37 -0.48 -15.24
C ASP A 7 14.88 -0.86 -15.32
N GLY A 8 14.47 -1.94 -14.65
CA GLY A 8 13.08 -2.42 -14.63
C GLY A 8 12.26 -1.87 -13.47
N PRO A 9 11.00 -2.37 -13.30
CA PRO A 9 10.14 -2.01 -12.19
C PRO A 9 10.77 -2.31 -10.82
N ILE A 10 10.56 -1.44 -9.85
CA ILE A 10 11.02 -1.68 -8.47
C ILE A 10 10.29 -2.88 -7.86
N LEU A 11 8.98 -2.97 -8.10
CA LEU A 11 8.13 -4.08 -7.69
C LEU A 11 7.34 -4.58 -8.89
N GLU A 12 7.36 -5.88 -9.09
CA GLU A 12 6.58 -6.56 -10.13
C GLU A 12 5.85 -7.74 -9.48
N ILE A 13 4.54 -7.71 -9.54
CA ILE A 13 3.65 -8.75 -9.03
C ILE A 13 2.92 -9.32 -10.25
N GLU A 14 3.06 -10.64 -10.47
CA GLU A 14 2.47 -11.34 -11.60
C GLU A 14 1.61 -12.50 -11.11
N ASN A 15 0.30 -12.46 -11.44
CA ASN A 15 -0.69 -13.51 -11.20
C ASN A 15 -0.69 -14.04 -9.75
N LEU A 16 -0.44 -13.13 -8.79
CA LEU A 16 -0.29 -13.46 -7.38
C LEU A 16 -1.58 -14.02 -6.80
N SER A 17 -1.49 -15.20 -6.20
CA SER A 17 -2.58 -15.81 -5.45
C SER A 17 -2.12 -16.15 -4.04
N ILE A 18 -2.89 -15.68 -3.04
CA ILE A 18 -2.62 -15.86 -1.62
C ILE A 18 -3.84 -16.46 -0.94
N SER A 19 -3.63 -17.56 -0.20
CA SER A 19 -4.66 -18.23 0.58
C SER A 19 -4.27 -18.34 2.05
N PHE A 20 -5.28 -18.28 2.93
CA PHE A 20 -5.14 -18.57 4.35
C PHE A 20 -5.78 -19.92 4.65
N PHE A 21 -5.03 -20.78 5.32
CA PHE A 21 -5.48 -22.13 5.69
C PHE A 21 -5.94 -22.15 7.15
N THR A 22 -7.23 -22.34 7.35
CA THR A 22 -7.88 -22.36 8.66
C THR A 22 -8.45 -23.76 8.96
N ARG A 23 -8.95 -23.97 10.18
CA ARG A 23 -9.68 -25.21 10.52
C ARG A 23 -10.96 -25.39 9.70
N ALA A 24 -11.54 -24.31 9.20
CA ALA A 24 -12.75 -24.33 8.36
C ALA A 24 -12.44 -24.54 6.87
N GLY A 25 -11.17 -24.56 6.47
CA GLY A 25 -10.73 -24.75 5.10
C GLY A 25 -9.84 -23.63 4.59
N GLU A 26 -9.60 -23.63 3.30
CA GLU A 26 -8.85 -22.62 2.56
C GLU A 26 -9.71 -21.39 2.30
N ILE A 27 -9.13 -20.23 2.54
CA ILE A 27 -9.72 -18.91 2.29
C ILE A 27 -8.83 -18.19 1.27
N PRO A 28 -9.19 -18.14 -0.02
CA PRO A 28 -8.44 -17.40 -1.03
C PRO A 28 -8.66 -15.90 -0.82
N ALA A 29 -7.62 -15.21 -0.38
CA ALA A 29 -7.67 -13.77 -0.07
C ALA A 29 -7.30 -12.90 -1.27
N VAL A 30 -6.31 -13.34 -2.07
CA VAL A 30 -5.86 -12.68 -3.31
C VAL A 30 -5.88 -13.73 -4.42
N MET A 31 -6.34 -13.33 -5.61
CA MET A 31 -6.49 -14.23 -6.75
C MET A 31 -6.01 -13.50 -8.02
N ASP A 32 -5.05 -14.11 -8.70
CA ASP A 32 -4.54 -13.67 -10.02
C ASP A 32 -4.22 -12.16 -10.08
N PHE A 33 -3.69 -11.62 -8.97
CA PHE A 33 -3.42 -10.18 -8.83
C PHE A 33 -2.10 -9.83 -9.51
N SER A 34 -2.13 -8.83 -10.39
CA SER A 34 -0.94 -8.32 -11.07
C SER A 34 -0.84 -6.80 -10.92
N CYS A 35 0.35 -6.31 -10.58
CA CYS A 35 0.64 -4.90 -10.39
C CYS A 35 2.13 -4.62 -10.52
N THR A 36 2.50 -3.46 -11.04
CA THR A 36 3.90 -3.02 -11.14
C THR A 36 4.07 -1.63 -10.53
N VAL A 37 5.19 -1.41 -9.85
CA VAL A 37 5.61 -0.09 -9.34
C VAL A 37 6.93 0.28 -10.01
N GLN A 38 6.98 1.43 -10.67
CA GLN A 38 8.18 1.92 -11.35
C GLN A 38 9.15 2.62 -10.37
N PRO A 39 10.43 2.80 -10.73
CA PRO A 39 11.36 3.58 -9.92
C PRO A 39 10.85 5.00 -9.66
N GLY A 40 10.80 5.40 -8.37
CA GLY A 40 10.31 6.72 -7.94
C GLY A 40 8.80 6.92 -8.07
N GLU A 41 8.04 5.92 -8.51
CA GLU A 41 6.58 5.98 -8.64
C GLU A 41 5.87 5.80 -7.29
N ALA A 42 4.77 6.51 -7.12
CA ALA A 42 3.76 6.26 -6.09
C ALA A 42 2.55 5.55 -6.71
N MET A 43 2.40 4.24 -6.42
CA MET A 43 1.25 3.43 -6.84
C MET A 43 0.24 3.34 -5.71
N GLY A 44 -0.99 3.80 -5.95
CA GLY A 44 -2.12 3.65 -5.04
C GLY A 44 -2.78 2.28 -5.18
N LEU A 45 -3.07 1.60 -4.09
CA LEU A 45 -3.89 0.39 -4.06
C LEU A 45 -5.17 0.67 -3.28
N VAL A 46 -6.31 0.69 -3.97
CA VAL A 46 -7.59 1.11 -3.43
C VAL A 46 -8.67 0.05 -3.59
N GLY A 47 -9.73 0.12 -2.79
CA GLY A 47 -10.87 -0.80 -2.82
C GLY A 47 -11.55 -0.88 -1.46
N GLU A 48 -12.72 -1.54 -1.39
CA GLU A 48 -13.45 -1.73 -0.15
C GLU A 48 -12.65 -2.49 0.91
N SER A 49 -12.99 -2.29 2.20
CA SER A 49 -12.36 -3.04 3.29
C SER A 49 -12.54 -4.55 3.08
N GLY A 50 -11.50 -5.33 3.35
CA GLY A 50 -11.51 -6.79 3.17
C GLY A 50 -11.25 -7.28 1.74
N CYS A 51 -11.01 -6.39 0.75
CA CYS A 51 -10.75 -6.82 -0.63
C CYS A 51 -9.36 -7.45 -0.86
N GLY A 52 -8.46 -7.44 0.13
CA GLY A 52 -7.15 -8.11 0.05
C GLY A 52 -5.93 -7.18 -0.02
N LYS A 53 -6.09 -5.84 0.06
CA LYS A 53 -4.99 -4.86 -0.07
C LYS A 53 -3.82 -5.12 0.89
N SER A 54 -4.10 -5.20 2.18
CA SER A 54 -3.08 -5.49 3.20
C SER A 54 -2.47 -6.88 3.02
N THR A 55 -3.24 -7.85 2.48
CA THR A 55 -2.72 -9.18 2.16
C THR A 55 -1.68 -9.12 1.04
N VAL A 56 -1.90 -8.28 0.02
CA VAL A 56 -0.89 -8.02 -1.03
C VAL A 56 0.37 -7.42 -0.43
N ALA A 57 0.25 -6.41 0.45
CA ALA A 57 1.39 -5.79 1.14
C ALA A 57 2.19 -6.82 1.97
N LEU A 58 1.49 -7.63 2.76
CA LEU A 58 2.12 -8.71 3.54
C LEU A 58 2.75 -9.79 2.64
N GLY A 59 2.15 -10.06 1.47
CA GLY A 59 2.74 -10.92 0.44
C GLY A 59 4.07 -10.38 -0.09
N VAL A 60 4.15 -9.08 -0.38
CA VAL A 60 5.41 -8.41 -0.78
C VAL A 60 6.43 -8.49 0.35
N MET A 61 6.01 -8.29 1.60
CA MET A 61 6.88 -8.45 2.76
C MET A 61 7.24 -9.93 3.06
N GLN A 62 6.65 -10.91 2.38
CA GLN A 62 6.80 -12.34 2.68
C GLN A 62 6.48 -12.66 4.16
N ASP A 63 5.47 -11.97 4.73
CA ASP A 63 5.07 -12.07 6.14
C ASP A 63 3.55 -12.29 6.27
N LEU A 64 3.09 -13.42 5.75
CA LEU A 64 1.68 -13.81 5.74
C LEU A 64 1.24 -14.49 7.05
N GLY A 65 2.14 -14.60 8.02
CA GLY A 65 1.91 -15.35 9.25
C GLY A 65 1.87 -16.87 9.03
N VAL A 66 1.51 -17.61 10.09
CA VAL A 66 1.60 -19.09 10.09
C VAL A 66 0.59 -19.77 9.17
N ASN A 67 -0.53 -19.14 8.91
CA ASN A 67 -1.64 -19.70 8.14
C ASN A 67 -1.68 -19.24 6.68
N GLY A 68 -0.95 -18.18 6.33
CA GLY A 68 -0.93 -17.62 4.98
C GLY A 68 0.10 -18.30 4.08
N ARG A 69 -0.23 -18.47 2.81
CA ARG A 69 0.65 -19.02 1.78
C ARG A 69 0.43 -18.30 0.45
N ILE A 70 1.52 -18.02 -0.27
CA ILE A 70 1.45 -17.73 -1.70
C ILE A 70 1.25 -19.08 -2.39
N VAL A 71 0.11 -19.24 -3.07
CA VAL A 71 -0.29 -20.48 -3.74
C VAL A 71 -0.09 -20.40 -5.26
N GLY A 72 0.18 -19.23 -5.80
CA GLY A 72 0.46 -19.01 -7.22
C GLY A 72 1.06 -17.64 -7.50
N GLY A 73 1.63 -17.49 -8.69
CA GLY A 73 2.24 -16.25 -9.16
C GLY A 73 3.62 -15.96 -8.59
N SER A 74 4.14 -14.79 -8.90
CA SER A 74 5.47 -14.33 -8.48
C SER A 74 5.46 -12.90 -7.97
N ILE A 75 6.39 -12.59 -7.07
CA ILE A 75 6.68 -11.23 -6.59
C ILE A 75 8.16 -10.99 -6.79
N LYS A 76 8.50 -10.02 -7.65
CA LYS A 76 9.87 -9.64 -7.92
C LYS A 76 10.15 -8.24 -7.39
N PHE A 77 11.25 -8.09 -6.67
CA PHE A 77 11.79 -6.81 -6.24
C PHE A 77 13.12 -6.56 -6.93
N LYS A 78 13.20 -5.49 -7.74
CA LYS A 78 14.37 -5.22 -8.60
C LYS A 78 14.79 -6.46 -9.40
N GLY A 79 13.84 -7.13 -10.05
CA GLY A 79 14.05 -8.34 -10.85
C GLY A 79 14.35 -9.62 -10.07
N ARG A 80 14.52 -9.58 -8.74
CA ARG A 80 14.75 -10.76 -7.90
C ARG A 80 13.45 -11.29 -7.31
N GLU A 81 13.18 -12.57 -7.46
CA GLU A 81 11.96 -13.20 -6.98
C GLU A 81 12.01 -13.40 -5.46
N LEU A 82 11.11 -12.71 -4.74
CA LEU A 82 11.05 -12.74 -3.29
C LEU A 82 10.58 -14.11 -2.76
N ASN A 83 9.70 -14.78 -3.50
CA ASN A 83 9.14 -16.08 -3.12
C ASN A 83 10.23 -17.18 -2.98
N LEU A 84 11.36 -17.02 -3.66
CA LEU A 84 12.45 -17.99 -3.68
C LEU A 84 13.57 -17.64 -2.71
N MET A 85 13.51 -16.48 -2.04
CA MET A 85 14.54 -16.04 -1.12
C MET A 85 14.47 -16.77 0.22
N SER A 86 15.65 -17.05 0.76
CA SER A 86 15.77 -17.55 2.13
C SER A 86 15.35 -16.51 3.16
N GLN A 87 14.99 -16.95 4.36
CA GLN A 87 14.66 -16.04 5.47
C GLN A 87 15.80 -15.08 5.84
N ALA A 88 17.05 -15.51 5.63
CA ALA A 88 18.22 -14.67 5.87
C ALA A 88 18.30 -13.52 4.84
N GLU A 89 18.08 -13.80 3.56
CA GLU A 89 18.03 -12.78 2.49
C GLU A 89 16.85 -11.81 2.69
N LEU A 90 15.65 -12.33 2.98
CA LEU A 90 14.50 -11.51 3.27
C LEU A 90 14.71 -10.57 4.46
N ARG A 91 15.38 -11.07 5.52
CA ARG A 91 15.73 -10.24 6.69
C ARG A 91 16.68 -9.10 6.34
N GLN A 92 17.60 -9.33 5.40
CA GLN A 92 18.50 -8.28 4.91
C GLN A 92 17.78 -7.23 4.07
N LEU A 93 16.74 -7.62 3.31
CA LEU A 93 15.95 -6.70 2.50
C LEU A 93 14.97 -5.86 3.34
N ARG A 94 14.31 -6.50 4.31
CA ARG A 94 13.33 -5.85 5.18
C ARG A 94 14.01 -4.79 6.05
N GLY A 95 13.47 -3.59 6.05
CA GLY A 95 13.99 -2.44 6.80
C GLY A 95 15.16 -1.72 6.12
N SER A 96 15.86 -2.34 5.15
CA SER A 96 16.95 -1.70 4.42
C SER A 96 16.56 -1.27 3.00
N GLN A 97 15.94 -2.17 2.21
CA GLN A 97 15.56 -1.93 0.83
C GLN A 97 14.03 -1.86 0.64
N ILE A 98 13.30 -2.61 1.43
CA ILE A 98 11.83 -2.61 1.50
C ILE A 98 11.46 -2.28 2.93
N ALA A 99 10.71 -1.19 3.13
CA ALA A 99 10.15 -0.83 4.43
C ALA A 99 8.63 -0.81 4.36
N MET A 100 7.96 -1.06 5.50
CA MET A 100 6.51 -1.02 5.60
C MET A 100 6.07 -0.24 6.83
N ILE A 101 5.07 0.61 6.64
CA ILE A 101 4.34 1.29 7.69
C ILE A 101 2.98 0.60 7.81
N TYR A 102 2.72 0.03 8.98
CA TYR A 102 1.48 -0.68 9.30
C TYR A 102 0.38 0.28 9.76
N GLN A 103 -0.85 -0.20 9.73
CA GLN A 103 -2.06 0.56 10.07
C GLN A 103 -2.04 1.17 11.49
N GLU A 104 -1.41 0.51 12.46
CA GLU A 104 -1.34 0.97 13.84
C GLU A 104 0.10 1.38 14.20
N PRO A 105 0.43 2.70 14.24
CA PRO A 105 1.78 3.16 14.53
C PRO A 105 2.25 2.80 15.94
N MET A 106 1.33 2.76 16.91
CA MET A 106 1.68 2.40 18.28
C MET A 106 2.14 0.95 18.43
N ALA A 107 1.64 0.05 17.60
CA ALA A 107 2.08 -1.35 17.60
C ALA A 107 3.50 -1.52 17.07
N SER A 108 4.00 -0.56 16.29
CA SER A 108 5.34 -0.57 15.70
C SER A 108 6.42 -0.03 16.66
N LEU A 109 6.04 0.65 17.74
CA LEU A 109 6.97 1.25 18.69
C LEU A 109 7.02 0.45 20.00
N ASN A 110 8.22 0.14 20.48
CA ASN A 110 8.40 -0.48 21.79
C ASN A 110 8.15 0.54 22.91
N PRO A 111 7.08 0.39 23.72
CA PRO A 111 6.70 1.38 24.72
C PRO A 111 7.72 1.52 25.86
N ALA A 112 8.58 0.51 26.07
CA ALA A 112 9.61 0.50 27.11
C ALA A 112 10.97 1.06 26.67
N MET A 113 11.10 1.44 25.38
CA MET A 113 12.34 1.99 24.83
C MET A 113 12.19 3.46 24.44
N LYS A 114 13.25 4.23 24.63
CA LYS A 114 13.32 5.61 24.14
C LYS A 114 13.35 5.66 22.63
N ILE A 115 12.70 6.68 22.05
CA ILE A 115 12.60 6.89 20.59
C ILE A 115 13.98 6.88 19.92
N GLY A 116 14.94 7.62 20.47
CA GLY A 116 16.29 7.70 19.90
C GLY A 116 16.98 6.35 19.76
N LYS A 117 16.80 5.46 20.74
CA LYS A 117 17.38 4.13 20.68
C LYS A 117 16.71 3.28 19.60
N GLN A 118 15.39 3.34 19.47
CA GLN A 118 14.64 2.60 18.45
C GLN A 118 15.02 3.05 17.03
N LEU A 119 15.15 4.36 16.81
CA LEU A 119 15.59 4.90 15.52
C LEU A 119 17.05 4.50 15.22
N ALA A 120 17.95 4.61 16.20
CA ALA A 120 19.36 4.28 16.02
C ALA A 120 19.60 2.79 15.72
N GLU A 121 18.73 1.88 16.18
CA GLU A 121 18.82 0.45 15.88
C GLU A 121 18.78 0.15 14.36
N VAL A 122 18.07 0.96 13.57
CA VAL A 122 17.94 0.73 12.12
C VAL A 122 19.31 0.82 11.41
N PRO A 123 20.06 1.94 11.47
CA PRO A 123 21.39 2.00 10.85
C PRO A 123 22.41 1.09 11.54
N MET A 124 22.28 0.82 12.84
CA MET A 124 23.14 -0.14 13.53
C MET A 124 23.00 -1.55 12.95
N ILE A 125 21.78 -2.02 12.66
CA ILE A 125 21.52 -3.36 12.14
C ILE A 125 21.86 -3.47 10.66
N HIS A 126 21.50 -2.47 9.86
CA HIS A 126 21.57 -2.56 8.41
C HIS A 126 22.86 -1.98 7.81
N GLU A 127 23.50 -1.04 8.48
CA GLU A 127 24.66 -0.30 7.97
C GLU A 127 25.91 -0.50 8.85
N GLY A 128 25.77 -1.16 10.01
CA GLY A 128 26.88 -1.38 10.95
C GLY A 128 27.31 -0.13 11.69
N ALA A 129 26.43 0.91 11.77
CA ALA A 129 26.71 2.14 12.48
C ALA A 129 26.87 1.90 14.00
N THR A 130 27.67 2.75 14.63
CA THR A 130 27.72 2.82 16.11
C THR A 130 26.46 3.46 16.67
N LEU A 131 26.20 3.31 17.97
CA LEU A 131 25.08 3.96 18.61
C LEU A 131 25.12 5.50 18.49
N GLU A 132 26.31 6.09 18.57
CA GLU A 132 26.49 7.54 18.47
C GLU A 132 26.13 8.02 17.06
N GLU A 133 26.63 7.37 16.02
CA GLU A 133 26.27 7.63 14.62
C GLU A 133 24.78 7.44 14.36
N GLY A 134 24.20 6.34 14.88
CA GLY A 134 22.77 6.09 14.78
C GLY A 134 21.90 7.16 15.44
N LEU A 135 22.31 7.67 16.60
CA LEU A 135 21.61 8.78 17.28
C LEU A 135 21.74 10.11 16.50
N GLN A 136 22.88 10.36 15.85
CA GLN A 136 23.04 11.54 15.00
C GLN A 136 22.12 11.44 13.78
N LEU A 137 22.08 10.30 13.08
CA LEU A 137 21.16 10.05 11.97
C LEU A 137 19.69 10.18 12.41
N ALA A 138 19.36 9.65 13.58
CA ALA A 138 18.02 9.77 14.15
C ALA A 138 17.62 11.23 14.40
N ARG A 139 18.55 12.07 14.88
CA ARG A 139 18.32 13.51 15.07
C ARG A 139 17.97 14.20 13.74
N GLU A 140 18.74 13.93 12.70
CA GLU A 140 18.53 14.48 11.37
C GLU A 140 17.18 14.03 10.79
N MET A 141 16.86 12.75 10.94
CA MET A 141 15.60 12.18 10.46
C MET A 141 14.38 12.76 11.21
N ILE A 142 14.47 12.97 12.55
CA ILE A 142 13.40 13.63 13.33
C ILE A 142 13.14 15.05 12.80
N SER A 143 14.20 15.78 12.44
CA SER A 143 14.07 17.10 11.81
C SER A 143 13.40 17.00 10.44
N SER A 144 13.78 16.01 9.63
CA SER A 144 13.21 15.77 8.29
C SER A 144 11.71 15.44 8.32
N VAL A 145 11.24 14.73 9.37
CA VAL A 145 9.81 14.49 9.58
C VAL A 145 9.08 15.65 10.27
N ARG A 146 9.71 16.85 10.32
CA ARG A 146 9.13 18.10 10.81
C ARG A 146 8.67 18.03 12.27
N LEU A 147 9.39 17.29 13.11
CA LEU A 147 9.16 17.28 14.56
C LEU A 147 10.08 18.31 15.23
N PRO A 148 9.52 19.20 16.08
CA PRO A 148 10.32 20.19 16.81
C PRO A 148 11.13 19.52 17.92
N ASP A 149 12.25 20.13 18.31
CA ASP A 149 13.10 19.72 19.42
C ASP A 149 13.53 18.23 19.34
N PRO A 150 14.37 17.87 18.34
CA PRO A 150 14.82 16.49 18.15
C PRO A 150 15.48 15.90 19.41
N ASP A 151 16.21 16.69 20.19
CA ASP A 151 16.88 16.21 21.41
C ASP A 151 15.91 15.77 22.51
N ARG A 152 14.79 16.47 22.64
CA ARG A 152 13.71 16.06 23.55
C ARG A 152 13.05 14.78 23.05
N ILE A 153 12.73 14.70 21.75
CA ILE A 153 12.09 13.54 21.15
C ILE A 153 12.97 12.29 21.29
N LEU A 154 14.27 12.37 21.01
CA LEU A 154 15.20 11.25 21.18
C LEU A 154 15.18 10.66 22.60
N LYS A 155 14.99 11.52 23.61
CA LYS A 155 14.96 11.10 25.03
C LYS A 155 13.58 10.64 25.52
N SER A 156 12.54 10.90 24.73
CA SER A 156 11.15 10.57 25.06
C SER A 156 10.85 9.09 24.84
N TYR A 157 9.84 8.58 25.53
CA TYR A 157 9.19 7.30 25.28
C TYR A 157 7.96 7.50 24.37
N PRO A 158 7.49 6.46 23.66
CA PRO A 158 6.32 6.56 22.79
C PRO A 158 5.09 7.20 23.45
N HIS A 159 4.75 6.78 24.67
CA HIS A 159 3.58 7.27 25.42
C HIS A 159 3.65 8.77 25.79
N GLN A 160 4.80 9.41 25.66
CA GLN A 160 4.99 10.84 25.91
C GLN A 160 4.76 11.70 24.66
N LEU A 161 4.43 11.08 23.52
CA LEU A 161 4.21 11.71 22.23
C LEU A 161 2.73 11.63 21.83
N SER A 162 2.23 12.64 21.13
CA SER A 162 0.90 12.57 20.52
C SER A 162 0.86 11.54 19.39
N GLY A 163 -0.35 11.07 18.98
CA GLY A 163 -0.50 10.10 17.91
C GLY A 163 0.14 10.55 16.60
N GLY A 164 -0.03 11.81 16.19
CA GLY A 164 0.63 12.36 15.00
C GLY A 164 2.15 12.46 15.13
N GLN A 165 2.70 12.66 16.33
CA GLN A 165 4.15 12.61 16.56
C GLN A 165 4.66 11.17 16.48
N GLN A 166 3.94 10.20 17.04
CA GLN A 166 4.29 8.78 16.95
C GLN A 166 4.26 8.30 15.50
N GLN A 167 3.27 8.71 14.73
CA GLN A 167 3.19 8.40 13.29
C GLN A 167 4.40 8.94 12.53
N ARG A 168 4.80 10.19 12.79
CA ARG A 168 6.02 10.77 12.19
C ARG A 168 7.29 10.03 12.60
N ILE A 169 7.35 9.49 13.82
CA ILE A 169 8.49 8.66 14.26
C ILE A 169 8.51 7.31 13.52
N VAL A 170 7.35 6.67 13.31
CA VAL A 170 7.27 5.42 12.52
C VAL A 170 7.70 5.68 11.07
N ILE A 171 7.28 6.80 10.48
CA ILE A 171 7.74 7.22 9.14
C ILE A 171 9.26 7.45 9.13
N ALA A 172 9.78 8.16 10.14
CA ALA A 172 11.21 8.36 10.31
C ALA A 172 11.97 7.03 10.37
N MET A 173 11.49 6.08 11.19
CA MET A 173 12.07 4.75 11.32
C MET A 173 12.09 4.00 9.98
N ALA A 174 10.98 4.01 9.24
CA ALA A 174 10.87 3.33 7.96
C ALA A 174 11.81 3.93 6.89
N LEU A 175 12.10 5.24 6.97
CA LEU A 175 12.95 5.95 6.01
C LEU A 175 14.43 6.07 6.41
N MET A 176 14.80 5.63 7.63
CA MET A 176 16.18 5.72 8.12
C MET A 176 17.21 5.11 7.17
N SER A 177 16.94 3.95 6.59
CA SER A 177 17.82 3.26 5.63
C SER A 177 17.60 3.69 4.18
N LYS A 178 16.81 4.71 3.90
CA LYS A 178 16.48 5.20 2.56
C LYS A 178 16.05 4.05 1.62
N PRO A 179 14.96 3.34 1.95
CA PRO A 179 14.53 2.16 1.22
C PRO A 179 14.18 2.51 -0.23
N SER A 180 14.37 1.55 -1.15
CA SER A 180 13.94 1.71 -2.55
C SER A 180 12.43 1.59 -2.72
N LEU A 181 11.76 0.85 -1.81
CA LEU A 181 10.30 0.68 -1.79
C LEU A 181 9.78 0.91 -0.37
N LEU A 182 8.82 1.81 -0.24
CA LEU A 182 8.05 2.04 0.98
C LEU A 182 6.60 1.58 0.76
N ILE A 183 6.15 0.64 1.57
CA ILE A 183 4.76 0.20 1.61
C ILE A 183 4.07 0.92 2.75
N LEU A 184 2.93 1.56 2.45
CA LEU A 184 2.12 2.29 3.42
C LEU A 184 0.74 1.61 3.48
N ASP A 185 0.46 0.90 4.56
CA ASP A 185 -0.82 0.23 4.75
C ASP A 185 -1.70 1.05 5.69
N GLU A 186 -2.58 1.84 5.08
CA GLU A 186 -3.49 2.76 5.76
C GLU A 186 -2.78 3.67 6.81
N PRO A 187 -1.74 4.41 6.41
CA PRO A 187 -0.82 5.07 7.34
C PRO A 187 -1.44 6.19 8.16
N THR A 188 -2.68 6.56 7.89
CA THR A 188 -3.37 7.69 8.51
C THR A 188 -4.64 7.29 9.26
N THR A 189 -4.95 6.01 9.33
CA THR A 189 -6.09 5.50 10.12
C THR A 189 -5.96 5.91 11.58
N ALA A 190 -7.05 6.38 12.17
CA ALA A 190 -7.13 6.93 13.54
C ALA A 190 -6.48 8.31 13.77
N LEU A 191 -6.11 9.04 12.71
CA LEU A 191 -5.71 10.44 12.80
C LEU A 191 -6.86 11.37 12.42
N ASP A 192 -6.84 12.58 12.95
CA ASP A 192 -7.76 13.61 12.47
C ASP A 192 -7.38 14.10 11.04
N VAL A 193 -8.36 14.58 10.29
CA VAL A 193 -8.23 14.95 8.87
C VAL A 193 -7.07 15.94 8.61
N THR A 194 -6.84 16.88 9.54
CA THR A 194 -5.78 17.88 9.39
C THR A 194 -4.39 17.26 9.55
N VAL A 195 -4.24 16.36 10.52
CA VAL A 195 -2.98 15.61 10.73
C VAL A 195 -2.75 14.64 9.60
N GLU A 196 -3.81 13.97 9.11
CA GLU A 196 -3.75 13.05 7.97
C GLU A 196 -3.13 13.71 6.74
N ALA A 197 -3.67 14.85 6.28
CA ALA A 197 -3.13 15.59 5.14
C ALA A 197 -1.65 15.95 5.33
N GLY A 198 -1.27 16.44 6.51
CA GLY A 198 0.13 16.79 6.81
C GLY A 198 1.09 15.59 6.87
N ILE A 199 0.59 14.38 7.17
CA ILE A 199 1.38 13.15 7.12
C ILE A 199 1.58 12.68 5.67
N VAL A 200 0.54 12.75 4.86
CA VAL A 200 0.61 12.35 3.45
C VAL A 200 1.54 13.26 2.67
N ASP A 201 1.44 14.59 2.85
CA ASP A 201 2.36 15.56 2.24
C ASP A 201 3.82 15.29 2.66
N LEU A 202 4.04 14.99 3.94
CA LEU A 202 5.36 14.66 4.44
C LEU A 202 5.95 13.44 3.75
N VAL A 203 5.18 12.36 3.64
CA VAL A 203 5.63 11.11 2.99
C VAL A 203 5.91 11.34 1.52
N LYS A 204 5.06 12.10 0.82
CA LYS A 204 5.22 12.46 -0.59
C LYS A 204 6.52 13.25 -0.83
N ASP A 205 6.78 14.26 0.00
CA ASP A 205 7.98 15.10 -0.10
C ASP A 205 9.25 14.30 0.19
N LEU A 206 9.24 13.48 1.26
CA LEU A 206 10.39 12.64 1.62
C LEU A 206 10.62 11.54 0.59
N GLY A 207 9.56 10.90 0.06
CA GLY A 207 9.66 9.89 -0.99
C GLY A 207 10.34 10.45 -2.24
N LYS A 208 9.94 11.64 -2.70
CA LYS A 208 10.57 12.34 -3.81
C LYS A 208 12.03 12.70 -3.53
N THR A 209 12.31 13.25 -2.34
CA THR A 209 13.66 13.68 -1.95
C THR A 209 14.63 12.51 -1.85
N LEU A 210 14.16 11.34 -1.38
CA LEU A 210 14.97 10.16 -1.19
C LEU A 210 14.98 9.23 -2.41
N GLY A 211 14.15 9.51 -3.43
CA GLY A 211 13.98 8.63 -4.60
C GLY A 211 13.31 7.29 -4.26
N THR A 212 12.49 7.24 -3.21
CA THR A 212 11.80 6.04 -2.75
C THR A 212 10.52 5.83 -3.55
N SER A 213 10.34 4.65 -4.14
CA SER A 213 9.07 4.25 -4.74
C SER A 213 8.06 3.86 -3.66
N MET A 214 6.77 4.04 -3.90
CA MET A 214 5.74 3.82 -2.89
C MET A 214 4.62 2.90 -3.38
N LEU A 215 4.19 1.97 -2.51
CA LEU A 215 2.90 1.29 -2.62
C LEU A 215 2.00 1.84 -1.51
N PHE A 216 1.06 2.70 -1.89
CA PHE A 216 0.20 3.43 -0.97
C PHE A 216 -1.19 2.79 -0.91
N ILE A 217 -1.49 2.12 0.19
CA ILE A 217 -2.77 1.47 0.44
C ILE A 217 -3.65 2.39 1.26
N SER A 218 -4.82 2.73 0.75
CA SER A 218 -5.80 3.55 1.47
C SER A 218 -7.23 3.25 1.02
N HIS A 219 -8.16 3.45 1.91
CA HIS A 219 -9.59 3.54 1.60
C HIS A 219 -10.02 4.98 1.27
N ASN A 220 -9.17 5.98 1.53
CA ASN A 220 -9.42 7.37 1.19
C ASN A 220 -8.90 7.68 -0.22
N LEU A 221 -9.80 7.61 -1.20
CA LEU A 221 -9.48 7.87 -2.60
C LEU A 221 -9.00 9.31 -2.84
N GLY A 222 -9.49 10.29 -2.10
CA GLY A 222 -9.03 11.67 -2.22
C GLY A 222 -7.52 11.79 -1.96
N LEU A 223 -7.04 11.15 -0.89
CA LEU A 223 -5.61 11.12 -0.59
C LEU A 223 -4.79 10.40 -1.66
N VAL A 224 -5.30 9.29 -2.19
CA VAL A 224 -4.62 8.54 -3.25
C VAL A 224 -4.52 9.38 -4.53
N MET A 225 -5.61 10.08 -4.89
CA MET A 225 -5.64 10.98 -6.04
C MET A 225 -4.62 12.12 -5.95
N ASP A 226 -4.42 12.67 -4.74
CA ASP A 226 -3.47 13.77 -4.51
C ASP A 226 -2.01 13.30 -4.40
N THR A 227 -1.81 12.02 -4.05
CA THR A 227 -0.48 11.51 -3.65
C THR A 227 0.17 10.65 -4.72
N CYS A 228 -0.61 9.81 -5.40
CA CYS A 228 -0.10 8.76 -6.27
C CYS A 228 -0.04 9.20 -7.75
N ASP A 229 0.80 8.53 -8.52
CA ASP A 229 0.92 8.73 -9.98
C ASP A 229 -0.05 7.82 -10.73
N ARG A 230 -0.21 6.60 -10.23
CA ARG A 230 -1.14 5.59 -10.76
C ARG A 230 -1.93 4.97 -9.61
N LEU A 231 -3.07 4.39 -9.95
CA LEU A 231 -3.83 3.61 -8.99
C LEU A 231 -4.18 2.23 -9.57
N CYS A 232 -4.26 1.25 -8.67
CA CYS A 232 -4.80 -0.08 -8.90
C CYS A 232 -6.06 -0.24 -8.02
N VAL A 233 -7.20 -0.48 -8.67
CA VAL A 233 -8.48 -0.75 -7.99
C VAL A 233 -8.60 -2.25 -7.75
N MET A 234 -8.82 -2.63 -6.49
CA MET A 234 -8.94 -4.03 -6.08
C MET A 234 -10.34 -4.34 -5.57
N TYR A 235 -10.91 -5.44 -6.04
CA TYR A 235 -12.20 -5.96 -5.58
C TYR A 235 -12.13 -7.46 -5.34
N SER A 236 -12.50 -7.89 -4.13
CA SER A 236 -12.63 -9.32 -3.77
C SER A 236 -11.44 -10.19 -4.18
N GLY A 237 -10.22 -9.71 -3.94
CA GLY A 237 -8.98 -10.44 -4.19
C GLY A 237 -8.35 -10.20 -5.56
N GLU A 238 -9.03 -9.52 -6.48
CA GLU A 238 -8.59 -9.31 -7.86
C GLU A 238 -8.32 -7.84 -8.16
N ALA A 239 -7.35 -7.56 -9.03
CA ALA A 239 -7.20 -6.24 -9.64
C ALA A 239 -8.29 -6.05 -10.69
N VAL A 240 -9.06 -4.96 -10.59
CA VAL A 240 -10.17 -4.64 -11.50
C VAL A 240 -9.73 -3.64 -12.55
N GLU A 241 -8.93 -2.68 -12.18
CA GLU A 241 -8.43 -1.64 -13.07
C GLU A 241 -7.11 -1.09 -12.55
N THR A 242 -6.15 -0.87 -13.45
CA THR A 242 -4.92 -0.11 -13.16
C THR A 242 -4.80 1.04 -14.14
N ARG A 243 -4.61 2.27 -13.64
CA ARG A 243 -4.64 3.48 -14.47
C ARG A 243 -3.80 4.61 -13.89
N ALA A 244 -3.35 5.52 -14.75
CA ALA A 244 -2.77 6.79 -14.30
C ALA A 244 -3.86 7.64 -13.61
N ILE A 245 -3.49 8.36 -12.55
CA ILE A 245 -4.43 9.22 -11.80
C ILE A 245 -5.08 10.27 -12.70
N THR A 246 -4.34 10.84 -13.63
CA THR A 246 -4.82 11.84 -14.60
C THR A 246 -5.95 11.32 -15.49
N ASP A 247 -6.00 10.02 -15.72
CA ASP A 247 -6.97 9.38 -16.62
C ASP A 247 -8.17 8.76 -15.89
N VAL A 248 -8.09 8.66 -14.55
CA VAL A 248 -9.09 7.92 -13.76
C VAL A 248 -10.48 8.50 -13.91
N LEU A 249 -10.64 9.81 -13.70
CA LEU A 249 -11.97 10.45 -13.70
C LEU A 249 -12.66 10.42 -15.06
N ASP A 250 -11.89 10.58 -16.14
CA ASP A 250 -12.42 10.69 -17.49
C ASP A 250 -12.62 9.35 -18.19
N LYS A 251 -11.84 8.34 -17.80
CA LYS A 251 -11.71 7.09 -18.55
C LYS A 251 -11.99 5.82 -17.74
N MET A 252 -12.51 5.92 -16.51
CA MET A 252 -12.85 4.72 -15.72
C MET A 252 -13.94 3.91 -16.44
N ARG A 253 -13.69 2.61 -16.64
CA ARG A 253 -14.60 1.74 -17.38
C ARG A 253 -15.32 0.70 -16.52
N PRO A 254 -14.63 -0.02 -15.59
CA PRO A 254 -15.29 -1.04 -14.80
C PRO A 254 -16.41 -0.45 -13.95
N PRO A 255 -17.61 -1.09 -13.93
CA PRO A 255 -18.75 -0.64 -13.14
C PRO A 255 -18.42 -0.49 -11.65
N TYR A 256 -17.55 -1.37 -11.11
CA TYR A 256 -17.11 -1.25 -9.72
C TYR A 256 -16.29 0.02 -9.49
N THR A 257 -15.31 0.34 -10.34
CA THR A 257 -14.52 1.58 -10.23
C THR A 257 -15.44 2.79 -10.24
N GLN A 258 -16.39 2.85 -11.17
CA GLN A 258 -17.37 3.95 -11.25
C GLN A 258 -18.22 4.05 -9.97
N ALA A 259 -18.70 2.91 -9.45
CA ALA A 259 -19.48 2.87 -8.22
C ALA A 259 -18.65 3.31 -7.00
N LEU A 260 -17.38 2.89 -6.93
CA LEU A 260 -16.47 3.27 -5.86
C LEU A 260 -16.22 4.79 -5.83
N PHE A 261 -15.97 5.40 -6.99
CA PHE A 261 -15.77 6.86 -7.09
C PHE A 261 -17.05 7.67 -6.82
N ARG A 262 -18.24 7.14 -7.14
CA ARG A 262 -19.53 7.78 -6.82
C ARG A 262 -19.92 7.67 -5.35
N SER A 263 -19.33 6.75 -4.60
CA SER A 263 -19.64 6.54 -3.18
C SER A 263 -18.83 7.43 -2.23
N ILE A 264 -17.86 8.19 -2.74
CA ILE A 264 -16.92 8.97 -1.94
C ILE A 264 -17.01 10.46 -2.30
N PRO A 265 -16.92 11.37 -1.32
CA PRO A 265 -16.84 12.80 -1.57
C PRO A 265 -15.51 13.12 -2.25
N LEU A 266 -15.58 13.51 -3.52
CA LEU A 266 -14.41 14.00 -4.24
C LEU A 266 -14.13 15.46 -3.88
N PRO A 267 -12.87 15.90 -3.80
CA PRO A 267 -12.53 17.30 -3.57
C PRO A 267 -13.22 18.22 -4.61
N GLY A 268 -13.89 19.26 -4.14
CA GLY A 268 -14.58 20.23 -5.01
C GLY A 268 -15.92 19.78 -5.58
N ALA A 269 -16.41 18.59 -5.26
CA ALA A 269 -17.75 18.15 -5.72
C ALA A 269 -18.86 18.85 -4.92
N ASP A 270 -19.83 19.43 -5.64
CA ASP A 270 -21.06 19.97 -5.04
C ASP A 270 -21.99 18.81 -4.63
N LYS A 271 -22.34 18.74 -3.34
CA LYS A 271 -23.26 17.74 -2.77
C LYS A 271 -24.61 17.69 -3.46
N ASN A 272 -25.10 18.81 -4.00
CA ASN A 272 -26.40 18.92 -4.65
C ASN A 272 -26.34 18.50 -6.12
N ALA A 273 -25.19 18.70 -6.79
CA ALA A 273 -24.98 18.32 -8.17
C ALA A 273 -24.60 16.83 -8.31
N HIS A 274 -23.84 16.30 -7.33
CA HIS A 274 -23.34 14.93 -7.32
C HIS A 274 -23.64 14.27 -5.96
N PRO A 275 -24.85 13.77 -5.71
CA PRO A 275 -25.18 13.05 -4.48
C PRO A 275 -24.35 11.77 -4.38
N LEU A 276 -23.86 11.48 -3.17
CA LEU A 276 -23.13 10.24 -2.90
C LEU A 276 -24.08 9.04 -3.08
N VAL A 277 -23.62 8.05 -3.84
CA VAL A 277 -24.39 6.82 -4.10
C VAL A 277 -23.65 5.66 -3.48
N ALA A 278 -24.25 5.06 -2.44
CA ALA A 278 -23.69 3.85 -1.83
C ALA A 278 -23.68 2.69 -2.82
N ILE A 279 -22.63 1.88 -2.79
CA ILE A 279 -22.56 0.65 -3.59
C ILE A 279 -23.62 -0.33 -3.01
N PRO A 280 -24.58 -0.82 -3.81
CA PRO A 280 -25.63 -1.69 -3.30
C PRO A 280 -25.13 -3.07 -2.90
N GLY A 281 -25.87 -3.73 -2.00
CA GLY A 281 -25.56 -5.10 -1.57
C GLY A 281 -24.35 -5.24 -0.65
N ASN A 282 -24.04 -6.46 -0.26
CA ASN A 282 -22.92 -6.78 0.62
C ASN A 282 -21.67 -7.15 -0.18
N PHE A 283 -20.49 -6.83 0.38
CA PHE A 283 -19.22 -7.32 -0.14
C PHE A 283 -19.17 -8.86 0.03
N PRO A 284 -18.87 -9.64 -1.04
CA PRO A 284 -18.89 -11.09 -0.96
C PRO A 284 -17.72 -11.59 -0.10
N LEU A 285 -18.02 -12.47 0.84
CA LEU A 285 -16.98 -13.20 1.54
C LEU A 285 -16.25 -14.15 0.57
N PRO A 286 -15.00 -14.54 0.82
CA PRO A 286 -14.23 -15.39 -0.09
C PRO A 286 -14.93 -16.68 -0.53
N HIS A 287 -15.73 -17.29 0.34
CA HIS A 287 -16.51 -18.51 0.05
C HIS A 287 -17.88 -18.25 -0.62
N GLU A 288 -18.30 -16.97 -0.68
CA GLU A 288 -19.55 -16.53 -1.31
C GLU A 288 -19.33 -15.93 -2.69
N ARG A 289 -18.10 -15.92 -3.19
CA ARG A 289 -17.78 -15.38 -4.49
C ARG A 289 -18.59 -16.07 -5.59
N PRO A 290 -19.24 -15.28 -6.46
CA PRO A 290 -20.01 -15.84 -7.57
C PRO A 290 -19.07 -16.51 -8.60
N ARG A 291 -19.63 -17.27 -9.50
CA ARG A 291 -18.92 -17.67 -10.71
C ARG A 291 -18.86 -16.49 -11.66
N GLY A 292 -17.70 -16.26 -12.30
CA GLY A 292 -17.46 -15.15 -13.20
C GLY A 292 -17.11 -13.86 -12.47
N CYS A 293 -17.71 -12.75 -12.85
CA CYS A 293 -17.39 -11.43 -12.28
C CYS A 293 -17.78 -11.33 -10.79
N ASN A 294 -16.78 -11.13 -9.92
CA ASN A 294 -16.99 -11.01 -8.48
C ASN A 294 -17.92 -9.83 -8.10
N PHE A 295 -17.96 -8.77 -8.91
CA PHE A 295 -18.87 -7.64 -8.71
C PHE A 295 -20.28 -7.90 -9.28
N GLY A 296 -20.50 -8.96 -10.04
CA GLY A 296 -21.76 -9.30 -10.71
C GLY A 296 -23.01 -9.11 -9.86
N PRO A 297 -23.11 -9.66 -8.64
CA PRO A 297 -24.29 -9.53 -7.78
C PRO A 297 -24.64 -8.10 -7.35
N ARG A 298 -23.71 -7.16 -7.46
CA ARG A 298 -23.85 -5.74 -7.08
C ARG A 298 -23.84 -4.82 -8.30
N CYS A 299 -23.68 -5.36 -9.50
CA CYS A 299 -23.51 -4.62 -10.74
C CYS A 299 -24.85 -4.29 -11.39
N ASN A 300 -25.11 -3.00 -11.64
CA ASN A 300 -26.30 -2.57 -12.37
C ASN A 300 -26.28 -2.94 -13.87
N TYR A 301 -25.13 -3.37 -14.37
CA TYR A 301 -24.93 -3.77 -15.77
C TYR A 301 -24.69 -5.29 -15.90
N PHE A 302 -25.17 -6.08 -14.93
CA PHE A 302 -25.01 -7.52 -14.95
C PHE A 302 -25.79 -8.12 -16.13
N GLU A 303 -25.09 -8.92 -16.96
CA GLU A 303 -25.65 -9.67 -18.06
C GLU A 303 -25.43 -11.18 -17.82
N GLU A 304 -26.52 -11.93 -17.72
CA GLU A 304 -26.44 -13.38 -17.59
C GLU A 304 -25.85 -14.02 -18.85
N GLY A 305 -25.01 -15.05 -18.68
CA GLY A 305 -24.31 -15.70 -19.79
C GLY A 305 -22.99 -15.01 -20.17
N ARG A 306 -22.82 -13.72 -19.84
CA ARG A 306 -21.59 -12.96 -20.07
C ARG A 306 -20.83 -12.72 -18.77
N CYS A 307 -21.47 -12.12 -17.78
CA CYS A 307 -20.81 -11.75 -16.52
C CYS A 307 -20.63 -12.94 -15.56
N ASN A 308 -21.39 -14.02 -15.70
CA ASN A 308 -21.26 -15.26 -14.96
C ASN A 308 -20.53 -16.38 -15.75
N ALA A 309 -19.98 -16.05 -16.93
CA ALA A 309 -19.06 -16.96 -17.62
C ALA A 309 -17.77 -17.15 -16.80
N ARG A 310 -17.13 -18.33 -16.93
CA ARG A 310 -15.81 -18.56 -16.36
C ARG A 310 -14.80 -17.72 -17.14
N ASP A 311 -13.80 -17.17 -16.42
CA ASP A 311 -12.63 -16.49 -17.00
C ASP A 311 -13.00 -15.21 -17.78
N ILE A 312 -13.39 -14.16 -17.05
CA ILE A 312 -13.46 -12.81 -17.62
C ILE A 312 -12.03 -12.23 -17.54
N PRO A 313 -11.28 -12.23 -18.67
CA PRO A 313 -9.91 -11.70 -18.65
C PRO A 313 -9.94 -10.19 -18.40
N MET A 314 -8.99 -9.67 -17.62
CA MET A 314 -8.69 -8.24 -17.61
C MET A 314 -8.19 -7.85 -19.01
N GLY A 315 -9.01 -7.10 -19.74
CA GLY A 315 -8.62 -6.58 -21.04
C GLY A 315 -7.61 -5.45 -20.89
N THR A 316 -6.44 -5.56 -21.52
CA THR A 316 -5.57 -4.40 -21.77
C THR A 316 -6.26 -3.48 -22.74
N VAL A 317 -6.52 -2.23 -22.34
CA VAL A 317 -6.97 -1.19 -23.28
C VAL A 317 -5.72 -0.58 -23.90
N PRO A 318 -5.55 -0.67 -25.23
CA PRO A 318 -4.43 -0.03 -25.89
C PRO A 318 -4.42 1.47 -25.61
N HIS A 319 -3.25 2.01 -25.27
CA HIS A 319 -3.05 3.45 -25.24
C HIS A 319 -3.32 3.99 -26.66
N GLY A 320 -4.39 4.77 -26.85
CA GLY A 320 -4.52 5.60 -28.03
C GLY A 320 -5.76 5.46 -28.93
N GLU A 321 -6.73 4.61 -28.65
CA GLU A 321 -7.97 4.61 -29.45
C GLU A 321 -9.08 5.43 -28.78
N ARG A 322 -9.34 6.61 -29.35
CA ARG A 322 -10.62 7.33 -29.17
C ARG A 322 -11.69 6.49 -29.85
N HIS A 323 -12.59 5.88 -29.09
CA HIS A 323 -13.87 5.50 -29.64
C HIS A 323 -14.84 6.68 -29.47
N GLU A 324 -15.06 7.39 -30.55
CA GLU A 324 -16.27 8.16 -30.78
C GLU A 324 -17.43 7.16 -30.90
N SER A 325 -18.43 7.29 -30.05
CA SER A 325 -19.86 7.09 -30.20
C SER A 325 -20.53 6.85 -28.84
#